data_80aef96024f913609f0371010a7e3ba0
#
_entry.id   80aef96024f913609f0371010a7e3ba0
#
_cell.length_a   1.000
_cell.length_b   1.000
_cell.length_c   1.000
_cell.angle_alpha   90.00
_cell.angle_beta   90.00
_cell.angle_gamma   90.00
#
_symmetry.space_group_name_H-M   'P 1'
#
loop_
_entity.id
_entity.type
_entity.pdbx_description
1 polymer ?
#
loop_
_entity_poly.entity_id
_entity_poly.type
_entity_poly.pdbx_seq_one_letter_code
_entity_poly.pdbx_strand_id
1 'polypeptide(L)'
;MGKNRKALKKAEDTVVNDAQAAGQNVMDDAADGGKKKRDYTKSYFSYTMHEIWNHKMSYALIAPFFICFITFTLLPLIASAVLSFFYFDSLSWPQFIFWDNYVYLFVEDSLFLKAFSNTLYYAVIVGPVSYIASYFFAWFINQVPTKLRPIYTLAFYAPSLCSGIAMGVVWLVMFANDSQGYINSVLLNAGLITEPIQFLQDVKWIMPVIIIVALWSSLGAGFLSFVAGFTNVDKELYDAAMVDGITSRFQRLIYIDIPQTMPQLLFSAVLTITGSFTVGGLSQTLVGHPSPEDAGLTIMLHLGDYAGQRFEVGYASAIAVVLSVMVLGIGRLAFKLLQEKG
;
A
#
# COMPACT_ATOMS: atom_id res chain seq x y z
N MET A 1 -53.16 26.76 10.50
CA MET A 1 -52.48 26.28 9.26
C MET A 1 -51.99 27.41 8.32
N GLY A 2 -52.42 28.65 8.46
CA GLY A 2 -52.06 29.76 7.53
C GLY A 2 -50.70 30.43 7.75
N LYS A 3 -50.12 30.41 8.97
CA LYS A 3 -48.84 31.08 9.27
C LYS A 3 -47.59 30.35 8.69
N ASN A 4 -47.58 29.02 8.65
CA ASN A 4 -46.45 28.24 8.12
C ASN A 4 -46.34 28.31 6.59
N ARG A 5 -47.46 28.45 5.86
CA ARG A 5 -47.45 28.63 4.39
C ARG A 5 -46.86 29.97 3.95
N LYS A 6 -47.07 31.05 4.73
CA LYS A 6 -46.46 32.35 4.43
C LYS A 6 -44.97 32.39 4.72
N ALA A 7 -44.50 31.65 5.72
CA ALA A 7 -43.07 31.54 6.04
C ALA A 7 -42.30 30.72 4.99
N LEU A 8 -42.86 29.60 4.51
CA LEU A 8 -42.31 28.81 3.44
C LEU A 8 -42.22 29.55 2.11
N LYS A 9 -43.28 30.26 1.74
CA LYS A 9 -43.31 31.07 0.51
C LYS A 9 -42.29 32.23 0.56
N LYS A 10 -42.09 32.85 1.72
CA LYS A 10 -41.07 33.89 1.90
C LYS A 10 -39.63 33.32 1.83
N ALA A 11 -39.42 32.10 2.29
CA ALA A 11 -38.10 31.42 2.17
C ALA A 11 -37.82 31.00 0.72
N GLU A 12 -38.82 30.49 -0.02
CA GLU A 12 -38.70 30.19 -1.46
C GLU A 12 -38.42 31.45 -2.28
N ASP A 13 -39.12 32.53 -2.05
CA ASP A 13 -38.91 33.82 -2.75
C ASP A 13 -37.51 34.39 -2.45
N THR A 14 -36.99 34.20 -1.24
CA THR A 14 -35.63 34.65 -0.89
C THR A 14 -34.57 33.83 -1.63
N VAL A 15 -34.70 32.49 -1.66
CA VAL A 15 -33.76 31.61 -2.36
C VAL A 15 -33.76 31.85 -3.88
N VAL A 16 -34.95 32.10 -4.47
CA VAL A 16 -35.06 32.41 -5.91
C VAL A 16 -34.41 33.77 -6.23
N ASN A 17 -34.63 34.81 -5.36
CA ASN A 17 -34.01 36.12 -5.57
C ASN A 17 -32.49 36.08 -5.39
N ASP A 18 -31.97 35.32 -4.42
CA ASP A 18 -30.53 35.13 -4.22
C ASP A 18 -29.87 34.36 -5.40
N ALA A 19 -30.57 33.36 -5.93
CA ALA A 19 -30.10 32.62 -7.12
C ALA A 19 -30.13 33.50 -8.39
N GLN A 20 -31.13 34.37 -8.55
CA GLN A 20 -31.18 35.30 -9.68
C GLN A 20 -30.13 36.41 -9.56
N ALA A 21 -29.90 36.95 -8.36
CA ALA A 21 -28.82 37.90 -8.11
C ALA A 21 -27.41 37.31 -8.34
N ALA A 22 -27.20 36.05 -7.94
CA ALA A 22 -25.97 35.32 -8.24
C ALA A 22 -25.78 35.07 -9.74
N GLY A 23 -26.84 34.74 -10.47
CA GLY A 23 -26.83 34.55 -11.91
C GLY A 23 -26.54 35.85 -12.70
N GLN A 24 -27.11 36.97 -12.23
CA GLN A 24 -26.90 38.30 -12.83
C GLN A 24 -25.44 38.78 -12.61
N ASN A 25 -24.90 38.58 -11.42
CA ASN A 25 -23.50 38.89 -11.11
C ASN A 25 -22.49 38.08 -11.98
N VAL A 26 -22.82 36.80 -12.31
CA VAL A 26 -22.01 35.97 -13.20
C VAL A 26 -22.10 36.47 -14.66
N MET A 27 -23.24 36.99 -15.12
CA MET A 27 -23.37 37.53 -16.47
C MET A 27 -22.71 38.91 -16.64
N ASP A 28 -22.77 39.76 -15.61
CA ASP A 28 -22.08 41.05 -15.61
C ASP A 28 -20.56 40.91 -15.54
N ASP A 29 -20.05 39.90 -14.82
CA ASP A 29 -18.61 39.55 -14.78
C ASP A 29 -18.11 38.95 -16.08
N ALA A 30 -18.94 38.26 -16.86
CA ALA A 30 -18.60 37.74 -18.19
C ALA A 30 -18.51 38.83 -19.28
N ALA A 31 -19.20 39.96 -19.11
CA ALA A 31 -19.17 41.08 -20.04
C ALA A 31 -17.97 42.02 -19.87
N ASP A 32 -17.30 42.00 -18.69
CA ASP A 32 -16.10 42.83 -18.38
C ASP A 32 -14.78 42.06 -18.60
N GLY A 33 -14.69 41.44 -19.76
CA GLY A 33 -13.57 40.58 -20.18
C GLY A 33 -12.24 41.33 -20.26
N GLY A 34 -11.39 41.20 -19.25
CA GLY A 34 -9.95 41.46 -19.46
C GLY A 34 -9.11 41.94 -18.30
N LYS A 35 -9.66 42.43 -17.19
CA LYS A 35 -8.85 43.00 -16.09
C LYS A 35 -8.90 42.26 -14.73
N LYS A 36 -9.76 41.24 -14.55
CA LYS A 36 -10.04 40.63 -13.25
C LYS A 36 -9.29 39.35 -12.88
N LYS A 37 -8.38 38.81 -13.70
CA LYS A 37 -7.64 37.58 -13.33
C LYS A 37 -6.78 37.72 -12.06
N ARG A 38 -6.38 38.92 -11.68
CA ARG A 38 -5.59 39.17 -10.46
C ARG A 38 -6.40 39.31 -9.18
N ASP A 39 -7.65 39.69 -9.25
CA ASP A 39 -8.50 39.86 -8.07
C ASP A 39 -9.16 38.57 -7.59
N TYR A 40 -9.45 37.61 -8.47
CA TYR A 40 -10.03 36.32 -8.08
C TYR A 40 -9.12 35.52 -7.14
N THR A 41 -7.81 35.51 -7.35
CA THR A 41 -6.86 34.81 -6.48
C THR A 41 -6.75 35.44 -5.10
N LYS A 42 -6.81 36.75 -5.00
CA LYS A 42 -6.82 37.47 -3.70
C LYS A 42 -8.16 37.30 -2.96
N SER A 43 -9.27 37.34 -3.66
CA SER A 43 -10.60 37.10 -3.10
C SER A 43 -10.76 35.66 -2.61
N TYR A 44 -10.28 34.67 -3.38
CA TYR A 44 -10.32 33.25 -3.00
C TYR A 44 -9.45 32.96 -1.78
N PHE A 45 -8.25 33.51 -1.72
CA PHE A 45 -7.36 33.36 -0.57
C PHE A 45 -7.94 34.02 0.70
N SER A 46 -8.50 35.20 0.58
CA SER A 46 -9.15 35.91 1.70
C SER A 46 -10.38 35.15 2.21
N TYR A 47 -11.20 34.60 1.32
CA TYR A 47 -12.35 33.77 1.64
C TYR A 47 -11.93 32.49 2.36
N THR A 48 -10.94 31.79 1.83
CA THR A 48 -10.40 30.54 2.43
C THR A 48 -9.82 30.81 3.82
N MET A 49 -9.10 31.94 4.01
CA MET A 49 -8.55 32.30 5.31
C MET A 49 -9.65 32.62 6.34
N HIS A 50 -10.73 33.27 5.91
CA HIS A 50 -11.89 33.53 6.76
C HIS A 50 -12.60 32.25 7.17
N GLU A 51 -12.80 31.31 6.24
CA GLU A 51 -13.37 29.98 6.52
C GLU A 51 -12.48 29.18 7.48
N ILE A 52 -11.15 29.20 7.30
CA ILE A 52 -10.22 28.56 8.23
C ILE A 52 -10.38 29.14 9.64
N TRP A 53 -10.53 30.46 9.76
CA TRP A 53 -10.70 31.11 11.05
C TRP A 53 -12.05 30.78 11.71
N ASN A 54 -13.12 30.68 10.94
CA ASN A 54 -14.44 30.28 11.43
C ASN A 54 -14.44 28.83 11.94
N HIS A 55 -13.64 27.94 11.32
CA HIS A 55 -13.54 26.53 11.69
C HIS A 55 -12.30 26.19 12.52
N LYS A 56 -11.72 27.18 13.22
CA LYS A 56 -10.47 27.01 14.00
C LYS A 56 -10.46 25.84 14.97
N MET A 57 -11.60 25.50 15.57
CA MET A 57 -11.71 24.34 16.48
C MET A 57 -11.50 23.02 15.75
N SER A 58 -12.01 22.87 14.52
CA SER A 58 -11.78 21.68 13.70
C SER A 58 -10.31 21.55 13.33
N TYR A 59 -9.65 22.64 12.96
CA TYR A 59 -8.20 22.63 12.68
C TYR A 59 -7.39 22.37 13.94
N ALA A 60 -7.77 22.92 15.11
CA ALA A 60 -7.10 22.65 16.37
C ALA A 60 -7.18 21.16 16.78
N LEU A 61 -8.30 20.49 16.51
CA LEU A 61 -8.44 19.05 16.76
C LEU A 61 -7.59 18.18 15.82
N ILE A 62 -7.38 18.61 14.59
CA ILE A 62 -6.56 17.89 13.61
C ILE A 62 -5.07 18.24 13.74
N ALA A 63 -4.73 19.41 14.30
CA ALA A 63 -3.35 19.91 14.40
C ALA A 63 -2.36 18.92 15.05
N PRO A 64 -2.68 18.20 16.15
CA PRO A 64 -1.74 17.23 16.73
C PRO A 64 -1.33 16.15 15.75
N PHE A 65 -2.29 15.63 14.95
CA PHE A 65 -1.98 14.65 13.91
C PHE A 65 -1.04 15.22 12.84
N PHE A 66 -1.34 16.43 12.33
CA PHE A 66 -0.49 17.05 11.31
C PHE A 66 0.90 17.39 11.82
N ILE A 67 1.03 17.86 13.06
CA ILE A 67 2.34 18.13 13.68
C ILE A 67 3.16 16.84 13.73
N CYS A 68 2.58 15.74 14.24
CA CYS A 68 3.27 14.46 14.28
C CYS A 68 3.60 13.94 12.86
N PHE A 69 2.67 14.03 11.93
CA PHE A 69 2.87 13.60 10.55
C PHE A 69 4.00 14.38 9.86
N ILE A 70 4.00 15.71 9.99
CA ILE A 70 5.04 16.54 9.40
C ILE A 70 6.40 16.23 10.04
N THR A 71 6.46 16.17 11.37
CA THR A 71 7.71 16.00 12.11
C THR A 71 8.32 14.60 11.93
N PHE A 72 7.51 13.54 11.96
CA PHE A 72 8.01 12.17 12.00
C PHE A 72 7.88 11.43 10.66
N THR A 73 7.14 11.97 9.69
CA THR A 73 6.99 11.33 8.38
C THR A 73 7.51 12.22 7.27
N LEU A 74 6.98 13.42 7.12
CA LEU A 74 7.28 14.28 5.98
C LEU A 74 8.71 14.86 6.06
N LEU A 75 9.12 15.35 7.22
CA LEU A 75 10.45 15.95 7.42
C LEU A 75 11.57 14.93 7.22
N PRO A 76 11.56 13.71 7.82
CA PRO A 76 12.57 12.69 7.54
C PRO A 76 12.59 12.24 6.07
N LEU A 77 11.44 12.15 5.41
CA LEU A 77 11.36 11.81 3.99
C LEU A 77 12.05 12.87 3.11
N ILE A 78 11.78 14.15 3.36
CA ILE A 78 12.44 15.25 2.64
C ILE A 78 13.94 15.30 2.98
N ALA A 79 14.29 15.12 4.24
CA ALA A 79 15.68 15.08 4.68
C ALA A 79 16.45 13.94 4.00
N SER A 80 15.86 12.74 3.91
CA SER A 80 16.45 11.61 3.18
C SER A 80 16.64 11.95 1.69
N ALA A 81 15.63 12.55 1.05
CA ALA A 81 15.76 12.96 -0.36
C ALA A 81 16.88 14.00 -0.59
N VAL A 82 17.08 14.90 0.35
CA VAL A 82 18.20 15.88 0.30
C VAL A 82 19.53 15.20 0.59
N LEU A 83 19.62 14.38 1.65
CA LEU A 83 20.85 13.69 2.05
C LEU A 83 21.35 12.69 1.00
N SER A 84 20.49 12.21 0.11
CA SER A 84 20.91 11.33 -0.99
C SER A 84 21.94 11.94 -1.94
N PHE A 85 22.07 13.28 -1.96
CA PHE A 85 23.07 14.02 -2.73
C PHE A 85 24.31 14.39 -1.91
N PHE A 86 24.41 13.90 -0.67
CA PHE A 86 25.50 14.20 0.23
C PHE A 86 26.23 12.92 0.64
N TYR A 87 27.53 13.01 0.84
CA TYR A 87 28.25 12.06 1.66
C TYR A 87 27.98 12.40 3.13
N PHE A 88 27.44 11.48 3.87
CA PHE A 88 27.12 11.65 5.28
C PHE A 88 27.20 10.31 6.01
N ASP A 89 28.15 10.20 6.93
CA ASP A 89 28.45 9.01 7.74
C ASP A 89 28.03 9.12 9.21
N SER A 90 27.18 10.09 9.55
CA SER A 90 26.75 10.41 10.92
C SER A 90 27.84 10.93 11.86
N LEU A 91 29.10 10.91 11.47
CA LEU A 91 30.25 11.36 12.26
C LEU A 91 30.80 12.69 11.73
N SER A 92 30.87 12.85 10.42
CA SER A 92 31.35 14.04 9.73
C SER A 92 30.21 14.98 9.33
N TRP A 93 30.53 16.23 9.01
CA TRP A 93 29.55 17.16 8.43
C TRP A 93 29.16 16.70 7.01
N PRO A 94 27.87 16.78 6.62
CA PRO A 94 27.43 16.40 5.29
C PRO A 94 28.19 17.17 4.20
N GLN A 95 28.80 16.46 3.26
CA GLN A 95 29.51 17.03 2.10
C GLN A 95 28.70 16.81 0.84
N PHE A 96 28.44 17.86 0.09
CA PHE A 96 27.66 17.77 -1.14
C PHE A 96 28.49 17.12 -2.25
N ILE A 97 28.05 15.95 -2.74
CA ILE A 97 28.75 15.12 -3.74
C ILE A 97 27.95 14.92 -5.03
N PHE A 98 26.92 15.75 -5.27
CA PHE A 98 26.03 15.64 -6.44
C PHE A 98 25.43 14.23 -6.61
N TRP A 99 25.76 13.56 -7.73
CA TRP A 99 25.20 12.28 -8.14
C TRP A 99 26.07 11.07 -7.78
N ASP A 100 27.17 11.25 -7.06
CA ASP A 100 28.15 10.18 -6.81
C ASP A 100 27.53 8.97 -6.09
N ASN A 101 26.62 9.20 -5.14
CA ASN A 101 25.87 8.10 -4.49
C ASN A 101 25.09 7.28 -5.52
N TYR A 102 24.48 7.91 -6.51
CA TYR A 102 23.70 7.21 -7.54
C TYR A 102 24.60 6.52 -8.58
N VAL A 103 25.74 7.11 -8.91
CA VAL A 103 26.73 6.49 -9.80
C VAL A 103 27.28 5.25 -9.11
N TYR A 104 27.67 5.35 -7.86
CA TYR A 104 28.14 4.19 -7.07
C TYR A 104 27.06 3.11 -7.01
N LEU A 105 25.81 3.47 -6.71
CA LEU A 105 24.67 2.58 -6.60
C LEU A 105 24.43 1.73 -7.87
N PHE A 106 24.47 2.34 -9.04
CA PHE A 106 24.09 1.66 -10.28
C PHE A 106 25.28 1.08 -11.05
N VAL A 107 26.50 1.56 -10.79
CA VAL A 107 27.69 1.18 -11.58
C VAL A 107 28.67 0.32 -10.77
N GLU A 108 28.86 0.63 -9.49
CA GLU A 108 29.91 0.03 -8.68
C GLU A 108 29.39 -0.95 -7.65
N ASP A 109 28.18 -0.76 -7.12
CA ASP A 109 27.59 -1.63 -6.09
C ASP A 109 26.92 -2.85 -6.71
N SER A 110 27.69 -3.92 -6.88
CA SER A 110 27.18 -5.21 -7.37
C SER A 110 26.18 -5.86 -6.42
N LEU A 111 26.26 -5.60 -5.10
CA LEU A 111 25.32 -6.12 -4.12
C LEU A 111 23.97 -5.44 -4.25
N PHE A 112 23.95 -4.14 -4.55
CA PHE A 112 22.70 -3.43 -4.84
C PHE A 112 21.99 -4.01 -6.07
N LEU A 113 22.73 -4.27 -7.16
CA LEU A 113 22.14 -4.86 -8.37
C LEU A 113 21.53 -6.23 -8.09
N LYS A 114 22.18 -7.04 -7.24
CA LYS A 114 21.64 -8.32 -6.78
C LYS A 114 20.41 -8.16 -5.90
N ALA A 115 20.46 -7.25 -4.93
CA ALA A 115 19.32 -6.89 -4.09
C ALA A 115 18.12 -6.39 -4.90
N PHE A 116 18.38 -5.60 -5.93
CA PHE A 116 17.37 -5.12 -6.87
C PHE A 116 16.69 -6.27 -7.62
N SER A 117 17.49 -7.17 -8.21
CA SER A 117 16.99 -8.35 -8.93
C SER A 117 16.16 -9.25 -8.01
N ASN A 118 16.63 -9.53 -6.81
CA ASN A 118 15.93 -10.36 -5.82
C ASN A 118 14.60 -9.71 -5.38
N THR A 119 14.61 -8.39 -5.11
CA THR A 119 13.41 -7.66 -4.72
C THR A 119 12.39 -7.62 -5.85
N LEU A 120 12.83 -7.43 -7.09
CA LEU A 120 11.95 -7.43 -8.25
C LEU A 120 11.34 -8.81 -8.49
N TYR A 121 12.16 -9.88 -8.43
CA TYR A 121 11.69 -11.26 -8.54
C TYR A 121 10.64 -11.59 -7.48
N TYR A 122 10.92 -11.25 -6.23
CA TYR A 122 9.97 -11.40 -5.12
C TYR A 122 8.69 -10.61 -5.36
N ALA A 123 8.78 -9.32 -5.70
CA ALA A 123 7.63 -8.43 -5.84
C ALA A 123 6.71 -8.84 -7.01
N VAL A 124 7.29 -9.30 -8.13
CA VAL A 124 6.53 -9.77 -9.31
C VAL A 124 5.73 -11.03 -8.99
N ILE A 125 6.21 -11.88 -8.08
CA ILE A 125 5.48 -13.10 -7.68
C ILE A 125 4.52 -12.78 -6.54
N VAL A 126 5.03 -12.23 -5.43
CA VAL A 126 4.22 -12.05 -4.21
C VAL A 126 3.14 -11.00 -4.40
N GLY A 127 3.44 -9.89 -5.09
CA GLY A 127 2.46 -8.83 -5.33
C GLY A 127 1.17 -9.35 -5.98
N PRO A 128 1.22 -9.84 -7.22
CA PRO A 128 0.02 -10.32 -7.91
C PRO A 128 -0.62 -11.54 -7.24
N VAL A 129 0.18 -12.51 -6.77
CA VAL A 129 -0.38 -13.73 -6.16
C VAL A 129 -1.11 -13.43 -4.86
N SER A 130 -0.53 -12.59 -3.97
CA SER A 130 -1.19 -12.20 -2.72
C SER A 130 -2.42 -11.33 -2.96
N TYR A 131 -2.40 -10.46 -3.96
CA TYR A 131 -3.54 -9.65 -4.35
C TYR A 131 -4.73 -10.50 -4.81
N ILE A 132 -4.47 -11.42 -5.76
CA ILE A 132 -5.48 -12.34 -6.27
C ILE A 132 -5.98 -13.27 -5.17
N ALA A 133 -5.09 -13.83 -4.35
CA ALA A 133 -5.45 -14.68 -3.24
C ALA A 133 -6.32 -13.94 -2.21
N SER A 134 -5.97 -12.70 -1.86
CA SER A 134 -6.76 -11.86 -0.94
C SER A 134 -8.18 -11.64 -1.45
N TYR A 135 -8.34 -11.31 -2.73
CA TYR A 135 -9.64 -11.12 -3.35
C TYR A 135 -10.46 -12.43 -3.38
N PHE A 136 -9.80 -13.53 -3.80
CA PHE A 136 -10.43 -14.85 -3.87
C PHE A 136 -10.91 -15.35 -2.50
N PHE A 137 -10.08 -15.26 -1.46
CA PHE A 137 -10.49 -15.68 -0.12
C PHE A 137 -11.59 -14.79 0.46
N ALA A 138 -11.56 -13.47 0.21
CA ALA A 138 -12.63 -12.56 0.61
C ALA A 138 -13.95 -12.91 -0.09
N TRP A 139 -13.91 -13.18 -1.40
CA TRP A 139 -15.05 -13.64 -2.18
C TRP A 139 -15.59 -14.99 -1.65
N PHE A 140 -14.69 -15.93 -1.33
CA PHE A 140 -15.07 -17.22 -0.75
C PHE A 140 -15.80 -17.06 0.59
N ILE A 141 -15.27 -16.20 1.47
CA ILE A 141 -15.92 -15.89 2.76
C ILE A 141 -17.29 -15.27 2.55
N ASN A 142 -17.48 -14.45 1.52
CA ASN A 142 -18.79 -13.88 1.22
C ASN A 142 -19.85 -14.94 0.85
N GLN A 143 -19.44 -16.11 0.34
CA GLN A 143 -20.35 -17.24 0.07
C GLN A 143 -20.78 -18.01 1.32
N VAL A 144 -20.09 -17.81 2.45
CA VAL A 144 -20.37 -18.48 3.71
C VAL A 144 -21.51 -17.77 4.46
N PRO A 145 -22.35 -18.52 5.24
CA PRO A 145 -23.38 -17.91 6.07
C PRO A 145 -22.84 -16.81 6.97
N THR A 146 -23.58 -15.71 7.10
CA THR A 146 -23.14 -14.47 7.79
C THR A 146 -22.59 -14.72 9.21
N LYS A 147 -23.16 -15.69 9.93
CA LYS A 147 -22.71 -16.04 11.29
C LYS A 147 -21.29 -16.61 11.35
N LEU A 148 -20.82 -17.27 10.30
CA LEU A 148 -19.52 -17.92 10.25
C LEU A 148 -18.43 -17.02 9.61
N ARG A 149 -18.82 -15.97 8.88
CA ARG A 149 -17.87 -15.04 8.20
C ARG A 149 -16.79 -14.50 9.13
N PRO A 150 -17.10 -13.99 10.35
CA PRO A 150 -16.06 -13.45 11.25
C PRO A 150 -15.01 -14.50 11.64
N ILE A 151 -15.41 -15.78 11.81
CA ILE A 151 -14.50 -16.86 12.19
C ILE A 151 -13.51 -17.13 11.04
N TYR A 152 -14.00 -17.27 9.81
CA TYR A 152 -13.13 -17.46 8.63
C TYR A 152 -12.25 -16.24 8.37
N THR A 153 -12.82 -15.04 8.49
CA THR A 153 -12.04 -13.80 8.35
C THR A 153 -10.88 -13.76 9.35
N LEU A 154 -11.16 -14.09 10.62
CA LEU A 154 -10.12 -14.13 11.65
C LEU A 154 -9.07 -15.22 11.33
N ALA A 155 -9.50 -16.41 10.93
CA ALA A 155 -8.58 -17.52 10.63
C ALA A 155 -7.62 -17.18 9.48
N PHE A 156 -8.10 -16.54 8.41
CA PHE A 156 -7.26 -16.14 7.28
C PHE A 156 -6.42 -14.88 7.56
N TYR A 157 -6.92 -13.99 8.40
CA TYR A 157 -6.22 -12.76 8.76
C TYR A 157 -5.19 -12.96 9.88
N ALA A 158 -5.37 -13.96 10.76
CA ALA A 158 -4.51 -14.20 11.92
C ALA A 158 -3.00 -14.29 11.59
N PRO A 159 -2.55 -14.93 10.49
CA PRO A 159 -1.14 -14.94 10.14
C PRO A 159 -0.51 -13.55 9.96
N SER A 160 -1.25 -12.62 9.39
CA SER A 160 -0.76 -11.25 9.16
C SER A 160 -0.66 -10.40 10.43
N LEU A 161 -1.33 -10.80 11.52
CA LEU A 161 -1.24 -10.15 12.83
C LEU A 161 0.01 -10.56 13.60
N CYS A 162 0.60 -11.70 13.27
CA CYS A 162 1.80 -12.16 13.93
C CYS A 162 2.99 -11.28 13.51
N SER A 163 3.78 -10.85 14.48
CA SER A 163 5.00 -10.09 14.20
C SER A 163 5.92 -10.88 13.27
N GLY A 164 6.52 -10.22 12.28
CA GLY A 164 7.40 -10.87 11.31
C GLY A 164 8.52 -11.68 11.95
N ILE A 165 9.08 -11.23 13.07
CA ILE A 165 10.12 -11.95 13.83
C ILE A 165 9.57 -13.23 14.46
N ALA A 166 8.45 -13.16 15.19
CA ALA A 166 7.86 -14.34 15.82
C ALA A 166 7.45 -15.39 14.79
N MET A 167 6.89 -14.93 13.67
CA MET A 167 6.53 -15.80 12.56
C MET A 167 7.76 -16.41 11.89
N GLY A 168 8.84 -15.64 11.72
CA GLY A 168 10.10 -16.13 11.18
C GLY A 168 10.65 -17.31 11.99
N VAL A 169 10.60 -17.26 13.33
CA VAL A 169 11.07 -18.35 14.19
C VAL A 169 10.27 -19.65 13.96
N VAL A 170 8.95 -19.57 13.81
CA VAL A 170 8.14 -20.75 13.49
C VAL A 170 8.58 -21.38 12.16
N TRP A 171 8.77 -20.56 11.14
CA TRP A 171 9.18 -21.03 9.83
C TRP A 171 10.62 -21.52 9.77
N LEU A 172 11.53 -20.98 10.61
CA LEU A 172 12.88 -21.54 10.79
C LEU A 172 12.85 -22.99 11.22
N VAL A 173 11.96 -23.35 12.14
CA VAL A 173 11.78 -24.74 12.59
C VAL A 173 11.10 -25.57 11.50
N MET A 174 10.12 -25.00 10.79
CA MET A 174 9.43 -25.71 9.69
C MET A 174 10.39 -26.06 8.55
N PHE A 175 11.26 -25.12 8.14
CA PHE A 175 12.24 -25.28 7.05
C PHE A 175 13.65 -25.58 7.54
N ALA A 176 13.81 -26.12 8.75
CA ALA A 176 15.14 -26.48 9.25
C ALA A 176 15.87 -27.41 8.26
N ASN A 177 17.19 -27.21 8.13
CA ASN A 177 18.03 -27.85 7.12
C ASN A 177 18.39 -29.31 7.44
N ASP A 178 17.93 -29.83 8.55
CA ASP A 178 18.21 -31.19 9.03
C ASP A 178 17.00 -32.12 8.89
N SER A 179 17.17 -33.37 9.25
CA SER A 179 16.11 -34.38 9.23
C SER A 179 15.02 -34.17 10.29
N GLN A 180 15.26 -33.27 11.27
CA GLN A 180 14.30 -32.92 12.32
C GLN A 180 13.38 -31.77 11.91
N GLY A 181 13.75 -31.02 10.86
CA GLY A 181 12.87 -30.01 10.26
C GLY A 181 11.55 -30.63 9.85
N TYR A 182 10.44 -30.00 10.23
CA TYR A 182 9.10 -30.59 9.98
C TYR A 182 8.86 -30.96 8.53
N ILE A 183 9.22 -30.08 7.58
CA ILE A 183 9.03 -30.33 6.15
C ILE A 183 9.97 -31.45 5.67
N ASN A 184 11.22 -31.44 6.04
CA ASN A 184 12.18 -32.49 5.72
C ASN A 184 11.73 -33.83 6.31
N SER A 185 11.29 -33.87 7.56
CA SER A 185 10.80 -35.07 8.21
C SER A 185 9.60 -35.68 7.47
N VAL A 186 8.63 -34.86 7.05
CA VAL A 186 7.47 -35.33 6.26
C VAL A 186 7.90 -35.87 4.90
N LEU A 187 8.82 -35.18 4.19
CA LEU A 187 9.31 -35.60 2.88
C LEU A 187 10.13 -36.90 2.94
N LEU A 188 10.98 -37.05 3.95
CA LEU A 188 11.77 -38.27 4.21
C LEU A 188 10.85 -39.46 4.55
N ASN A 189 9.88 -39.26 5.44
CA ASN A 189 8.94 -40.31 5.83
C ASN A 189 8.01 -40.72 4.68
N ALA A 190 7.68 -39.81 3.78
CA ALA A 190 6.91 -40.10 2.57
C ALA A 190 7.76 -40.76 1.46
N GLY A 191 9.07 -40.89 1.66
CA GLY A 191 10.00 -41.45 0.65
C GLY A 191 10.20 -40.58 -0.59
N LEU A 192 9.84 -39.29 -0.51
CA LEU A 192 9.96 -38.34 -1.62
C LEU A 192 11.38 -37.80 -1.79
N ILE A 193 12.16 -37.81 -0.72
CA ILE A 193 13.57 -37.44 -0.70
C ILE A 193 14.37 -38.49 0.08
N THR A 194 15.66 -38.62 -0.25
CA THR A 194 16.60 -39.55 0.42
C THR A 194 17.47 -38.83 1.44
N GLU A 195 17.70 -37.53 1.25
CA GLU A 195 18.50 -36.67 2.11
C GLU A 195 17.76 -35.38 2.43
N PRO A 196 18.00 -34.76 3.60
CA PRO A 196 17.35 -33.49 3.96
C PRO A 196 17.71 -32.37 2.98
N ILE A 197 16.73 -31.59 2.54
CA ILE A 197 16.94 -30.40 1.71
C ILE A 197 17.39 -29.26 2.61
N GLN A 198 18.44 -28.56 2.20
CA GLN A 198 18.95 -27.39 2.92
C GLN A 198 18.21 -26.12 2.49
N PHE A 199 16.95 -26.00 2.88
CA PHE A 199 16.03 -24.96 2.44
C PHE A 199 16.51 -23.52 2.70
N LEU A 200 17.24 -23.29 3.79
CA LEU A 200 17.69 -21.96 4.21
C LEU A 200 19.18 -21.71 3.93
N GLN A 201 19.88 -22.68 3.34
CA GLN A 201 21.31 -22.58 3.02
C GLN A 201 21.59 -22.78 1.52
N ASP A 202 20.77 -23.52 0.80
CA ASP A 202 20.92 -23.68 -0.64
C ASP A 202 20.29 -22.48 -1.37
N VAL A 203 21.09 -21.80 -2.17
CA VAL A 203 20.73 -20.63 -2.98
C VAL A 203 19.44 -20.83 -3.77
N LYS A 204 19.20 -22.05 -4.25
CA LYS A 204 17.99 -22.39 -5.03
C LYS A 204 16.70 -22.29 -4.22
N TRP A 205 16.75 -22.58 -2.92
CA TRP A 205 15.58 -22.69 -2.08
C TRP A 205 15.31 -21.44 -1.25
N ILE A 206 16.30 -20.60 -1.00
CA ILE A 206 16.18 -19.40 -0.16
C ILE A 206 15.02 -18.52 -0.61
N MET A 207 15.04 -18.05 -1.85
CA MET A 207 14.00 -17.14 -2.34
C MET A 207 12.62 -17.79 -2.45
N PRO A 208 12.46 -19.04 -2.95
CA PRO A 208 11.20 -19.79 -2.88
C PRO A 208 10.63 -19.89 -1.46
N VAL A 209 11.44 -20.19 -0.46
CA VAL A 209 10.98 -20.27 0.94
C VAL A 209 10.49 -18.92 1.44
N ILE A 210 11.25 -17.84 1.20
CA ILE A 210 10.84 -16.48 1.56
C ILE A 210 9.48 -16.13 0.92
N ILE A 211 9.30 -16.48 -0.37
CA ILE A 211 8.04 -16.25 -1.10
C ILE A 211 6.88 -17.04 -0.48
N ILE A 212 7.06 -18.32 -0.18
CA ILE A 212 6.01 -19.17 0.41
C ILE A 212 5.56 -18.60 1.77
N VAL A 213 6.52 -18.26 2.62
CA VAL A 213 6.23 -17.70 3.96
C VAL A 213 5.54 -16.34 3.83
N ALA A 214 5.99 -15.50 2.91
CA ALA A 214 5.37 -14.21 2.65
C ALA A 214 3.94 -14.35 2.14
N LEU A 215 3.67 -15.25 1.20
CA LEU A 215 2.32 -15.51 0.68
C LEU A 215 1.38 -16.00 1.78
N TRP A 216 1.86 -16.86 2.68
CA TRP A 216 1.05 -17.33 3.80
C TRP A 216 0.63 -16.22 4.76
N SER A 217 1.49 -15.21 4.98
CA SER A 217 1.21 -14.05 5.83
C SER A 217 0.65 -12.83 5.09
N SER A 218 0.38 -12.95 3.79
CA SER A 218 0.04 -11.80 2.93
C SER A 218 -1.39 -11.28 3.07
N LEU A 219 -2.29 -12.03 3.72
CA LEU A 219 -3.70 -11.67 3.88
C LEU A 219 -3.89 -10.59 4.96
N GLY A 220 -3.45 -9.37 4.66
CA GLY A 220 -3.44 -8.21 5.57
C GLY A 220 -4.62 -7.25 5.37
N ALA A 221 -4.35 -5.95 5.52
CA ALA A 221 -5.35 -4.88 5.43
C ALA A 221 -6.09 -4.85 4.09
N GLY A 222 -5.41 -5.19 2.97
CA GLY A 222 -6.03 -5.32 1.65
C GLY A 222 -7.12 -6.39 1.60
N PHE A 223 -6.87 -7.56 2.22
CA PHE A 223 -7.85 -8.62 2.36
C PHE A 223 -9.08 -8.16 3.16
N LEU A 224 -8.88 -7.47 4.30
CA LEU A 224 -10.00 -6.93 5.09
C LEU A 224 -10.81 -5.89 4.31
N SER A 225 -10.14 -5.07 3.49
CA SER A 225 -10.83 -4.13 2.60
C SER A 225 -11.75 -4.85 1.62
N PHE A 226 -11.31 -5.97 1.04
CA PHE A 226 -12.17 -6.79 0.18
C PHE A 226 -13.34 -7.42 0.92
N VAL A 227 -13.12 -7.97 2.12
CA VAL A 227 -14.21 -8.52 2.96
C VAL A 227 -15.26 -7.44 3.26
N ALA A 228 -14.83 -6.22 3.59
CA ALA A 228 -15.72 -5.09 3.80
C ALA A 228 -16.44 -4.69 2.51
N GLY A 229 -15.73 -4.64 1.38
CA GLY A 229 -16.30 -4.33 0.07
C GLY A 229 -17.43 -5.29 -0.29
N PHE A 230 -17.20 -6.60 -0.22
CA PHE A 230 -18.23 -7.61 -0.49
C PHE A 230 -19.43 -7.52 0.47
N THR A 231 -19.20 -7.13 1.73
CA THR A 231 -20.29 -6.99 2.70
C THR A 231 -21.20 -5.80 2.39
N ASN A 232 -20.66 -4.78 1.73
CA ASN A 232 -21.37 -3.54 1.38
C ASN A 232 -22.10 -3.61 0.03
N VAL A 233 -21.95 -4.68 -0.75
CA VAL A 233 -22.70 -4.86 -2.01
C VAL A 233 -24.18 -5.02 -1.67
N ASP A 234 -25.02 -4.25 -2.34
CA ASP A 234 -26.47 -4.30 -2.13
C ASP A 234 -27.04 -5.64 -2.61
N LYS A 235 -27.86 -6.24 -1.77
CA LYS A 235 -28.51 -7.53 -2.09
C LYS A 235 -29.49 -7.41 -3.26
N GLU A 236 -30.11 -6.26 -3.43
CA GLU A 236 -31.03 -6.01 -4.55
C GLU A 236 -30.36 -6.18 -5.91
N LEU A 237 -29.06 -5.89 -6.00
CA LEU A 237 -28.28 -6.11 -7.23
C LEU A 237 -28.19 -7.60 -7.59
N TYR A 238 -28.05 -8.47 -6.60
CA TYR A 238 -28.03 -9.91 -6.84
C TYR A 238 -29.41 -10.45 -7.23
N ASP A 239 -30.49 -9.89 -6.65
CA ASP A 239 -31.85 -10.28 -6.96
C ASP A 239 -32.22 -9.81 -8.37
N ALA A 240 -31.88 -8.59 -8.76
CA ALA A 240 -32.06 -8.10 -10.12
C ALA A 240 -31.29 -8.93 -11.15
N ALA A 241 -30.03 -9.25 -10.86
CA ALA A 241 -29.19 -10.08 -11.72
C ALA A 241 -29.76 -11.50 -11.93
N MET A 242 -30.44 -12.06 -10.93
CA MET A 242 -31.13 -13.35 -11.10
C MET A 242 -32.28 -13.26 -12.10
N VAL A 243 -33.02 -12.15 -12.12
CA VAL A 243 -34.08 -11.90 -13.10
C VAL A 243 -33.49 -11.75 -14.50
N ASP A 244 -32.31 -11.13 -14.63
CA ASP A 244 -31.57 -10.97 -15.89
C ASP A 244 -30.88 -12.27 -16.36
N GLY A 245 -31.05 -13.38 -15.63
CA GLY A 245 -30.52 -14.69 -16.02
C GLY A 245 -29.09 -14.98 -15.52
N ILE A 246 -28.52 -14.15 -14.66
CA ILE A 246 -27.23 -14.40 -14.01
C ILE A 246 -27.42 -15.37 -12.84
N THR A 247 -27.21 -16.67 -13.10
CA THR A 247 -27.41 -17.73 -12.10
C THR A 247 -26.11 -18.25 -11.49
N SER A 248 -25.01 -18.18 -12.23
CA SER A 248 -23.70 -18.68 -11.79
C SER A 248 -23.02 -17.71 -10.80
N ARG A 249 -22.42 -18.27 -9.74
CA ARG A 249 -21.61 -17.49 -8.80
C ARG A 249 -20.44 -16.78 -9.46
N PHE A 250 -19.85 -17.38 -10.50
CA PHE A 250 -18.75 -16.80 -11.24
C PHE A 250 -19.20 -15.63 -12.14
N GLN A 251 -20.41 -15.74 -12.73
CA GLN A 251 -21.00 -14.60 -13.44
C GLN A 251 -21.28 -13.43 -12.49
N ARG A 252 -21.80 -13.69 -11.29
CA ARG A 252 -22.00 -12.66 -10.26
C ARG A 252 -20.68 -11.98 -9.89
N LEU A 253 -19.61 -12.77 -9.72
CA LEU A 253 -18.27 -12.23 -9.44
C LEU A 253 -17.85 -11.22 -10.51
N ILE A 254 -17.98 -11.56 -11.80
CA ILE A 254 -17.50 -10.71 -12.89
C ILE A 254 -18.39 -9.50 -13.11
N TYR A 255 -19.72 -9.67 -13.10
CA TYR A 255 -20.65 -8.62 -13.52
C TYR A 255 -21.15 -7.74 -12.36
N ILE A 256 -21.05 -8.20 -11.10
CA ILE A 256 -21.54 -7.46 -9.95
C ILE A 256 -20.40 -7.19 -8.96
N ASP A 257 -19.76 -8.24 -8.46
CA ASP A 257 -18.82 -8.11 -7.33
C ASP A 257 -17.59 -7.27 -7.72
N ILE A 258 -16.94 -7.54 -8.84
CA ILE A 258 -15.75 -6.82 -9.31
C ILE A 258 -16.09 -5.33 -9.54
N PRO A 259 -17.12 -4.95 -10.31
CA PRO A 259 -17.47 -3.54 -10.50
C PRO A 259 -17.83 -2.81 -9.20
N GLN A 260 -18.59 -3.45 -8.31
CA GLN A 260 -19.01 -2.84 -7.06
C GLN A 260 -17.87 -2.69 -6.04
N THR A 261 -16.85 -3.56 -6.11
CA THR A 261 -15.68 -3.51 -5.22
C THR A 261 -14.46 -2.80 -5.84
N MET A 262 -14.63 -2.06 -6.93
CA MET A 262 -13.53 -1.38 -7.62
C MET A 262 -12.71 -0.45 -6.70
N PRO A 263 -13.30 0.37 -5.82
CA PRO A 263 -12.53 1.20 -4.89
C PRO A 263 -11.62 0.36 -3.97
N GLN A 264 -12.10 -0.78 -3.49
CA GLN A 264 -11.33 -1.71 -2.65
C GLN A 264 -10.23 -2.41 -3.45
N LEU A 265 -10.49 -2.74 -4.72
CA LEU A 265 -9.48 -3.28 -5.63
C LEU A 265 -8.32 -2.31 -5.80
N LEU A 266 -8.59 -1.04 -6.08
CA LEU A 266 -7.56 -0.01 -6.23
C LEU A 266 -6.78 0.21 -4.92
N PHE A 267 -7.48 0.32 -3.80
CA PHE A 267 -6.85 0.49 -2.48
C PHE A 267 -5.94 -0.69 -2.12
N SER A 268 -6.45 -1.93 -2.26
CA SER A 268 -5.67 -3.13 -1.96
C SER A 268 -4.47 -3.30 -2.89
N ALA A 269 -4.59 -2.92 -4.18
CA ALA A 269 -3.47 -2.96 -5.11
C ALA A 269 -2.31 -2.07 -4.65
N VAL A 270 -2.60 -0.84 -4.20
CA VAL A 270 -1.57 0.09 -3.67
C VAL A 270 -0.89 -0.52 -2.45
N LEU A 271 -1.66 -1.06 -1.50
CA LEU A 271 -1.10 -1.69 -0.29
C LEU A 271 -0.23 -2.89 -0.61
N THR A 272 -0.69 -3.77 -1.50
CA THR A 272 0.02 -5.00 -1.87
C THR A 272 1.31 -4.69 -2.63
N ILE A 273 1.28 -3.74 -3.58
CA ILE A 273 2.47 -3.32 -4.33
C ILE A 273 3.49 -2.73 -3.35
N THR A 274 3.09 -1.78 -2.50
CA THR A 274 4.00 -1.17 -1.53
C THR A 274 4.60 -2.23 -0.61
N GLY A 275 3.79 -3.14 -0.08
CA GLY A 275 4.23 -4.22 0.80
C GLY A 275 5.22 -5.18 0.13
N SER A 276 5.03 -5.50 -1.16
CA SER A 276 5.92 -6.43 -1.87
C SER A 276 7.33 -5.88 -2.11
N PHE A 277 7.53 -4.57 -2.15
CA PHE A 277 8.86 -3.96 -2.28
C PHE A 277 9.56 -3.69 -0.95
N THR A 278 8.85 -3.74 0.17
CA THR A 278 9.42 -3.46 1.51
C THR A 278 9.82 -4.72 2.28
N VAL A 279 9.98 -5.85 1.58
CA VAL A 279 10.45 -7.10 2.20
C VAL A 279 11.91 -6.96 2.65
N GLY A 280 12.14 -7.19 3.93
CA GLY A 280 13.48 -7.14 4.53
C GLY A 280 13.51 -7.98 5.80
N GLY A 281 12.72 -7.63 6.81
CA GLY A 281 12.72 -8.30 8.10
C GLY A 281 12.43 -9.80 8.04
N LEU A 282 11.57 -10.25 7.13
CA LEU A 282 11.29 -11.68 6.93
C LEU A 282 12.51 -12.41 6.38
N SER A 283 13.16 -11.86 5.35
CA SER A 283 14.38 -12.44 4.79
C SER A 283 15.50 -12.50 5.82
N GLN A 284 15.73 -11.41 6.55
CA GLN A 284 16.71 -11.36 7.63
C GLN A 284 16.47 -12.41 8.70
N THR A 285 15.22 -12.64 9.08
CA THR A 285 14.87 -13.61 10.13
C THR A 285 15.06 -15.04 9.65
N LEU A 286 14.73 -15.37 8.39
CA LEU A 286 14.79 -16.72 7.87
C LEU A 286 16.20 -17.16 7.48
N VAL A 287 16.97 -16.31 6.83
CA VAL A 287 18.27 -16.68 6.27
C VAL A 287 19.45 -15.89 6.82
N GLY A 288 19.16 -14.88 7.64
CA GLY A 288 20.18 -13.99 8.19
C GLY A 288 20.72 -12.98 7.17
N HIS A 289 21.68 -12.19 7.58
CA HIS A 289 22.44 -11.26 6.75
C HIS A 289 23.90 -11.22 7.22
N PRO A 290 24.89 -11.52 6.33
CA PRO A 290 24.75 -11.93 4.92
C PRO A 290 24.13 -13.33 4.75
N SER A 291 23.31 -13.51 3.74
CA SER A 291 22.78 -14.83 3.36
C SER A 291 23.73 -15.55 2.41
N PRO A 292 23.63 -16.90 2.25
CA PRO A 292 24.47 -17.63 1.29
C PRO A 292 24.38 -17.01 -0.10
N GLU A 293 25.54 -16.65 -0.66
CA GLU A 293 25.69 -15.94 -1.95
C GLU A 293 24.71 -14.74 -2.10
N ASP A 294 24.34 -14.09 -1.02
CA ASP A 294 23.36 -12.99 -1.01
C ASP A 294 22.00 -13.31 -1.68
N ALA A 295 21.61 -14.59 -1.70
CA ALA A 295 20.37 -15.04 -2.32
C ALA A 295 19.11 -14.49 -1.63
N GLY A 296 19.19 -14.17 -0.34
CA GLY A 296 18.13 -13.53 0.43
C GLY A 296 18.25 -12.00 0.51
N LEU A 297 19.28 -11.41 -0.11
CA LEU A 297 19.50 -9.96 -0.05
C LEU A 297 18.40 -9.21 -0.81
N THR A 298 17.76 -8.25 -0.14
CA THR A 298 16.74 -7.37 -0.72
C THR A 298 17.18 -5.91 -0.60
N ILE A 299 16.57 -5.02 -1.39
CA ILE A 299 16.87 -3.57 -1.32
C ILE A 299 16.67 -3.05 0.11
N MET A 300 15.63 -3.50 0.81
CA MET A 300 15.34 -3.07 2.17
C MET A 300 16.40 -3.55 3.17
N LEU A 301 16.96 -4.75 3.00
CA LEU A 301 18.08 -5.25 3.81
C LEU A 301 19.36 -4.48 3.52
N HIS A 302 19.65 -4.27 2.26
CA HIS A 302 20.82 -3.51 1.82
C HIS A 302 20.80 -2.07 2.36
N LEU A 303 19.62 -1.41 2.27
CA LEU A 303 19.38 -0.11 2.89
C LEU A 303 19.63 -0.15 4.39
N GLY A 304 19.10 -1.17 5.08
CA GLY A 304 19.27 -1.35 6.52
C GLY A 304 20.72 -1.56 6.96
N ASP A 305 21.53 -2.25 6.16
CA ASP A 305 22.96 -2.43 6.40
C ASP A 305 23.70 -1.09 6.36
N TYR A 306 23.52 -0.32 5.27
CA TYR A 306 24.17 0.99 5.15
C TYR A 306 23.67 2.01 6.15
N ALA A 307 22.37 2.06 6.45
CA ALA A 307 21.81 3.01 7.41
C ALA A 307 22.16 2.66 8.86
N GLY A 308 22.12 1.35 9.21
CA GLY A 308 22.15 0.93 10.60
C GLY A 308 23.48 0.32 11.09
N GLN A 309 24.27 -0.28 10.18
CA GLN A 309 25.55 -0.92 10.54
C GLN A 309 26.75 -0.13 10.08
N ARG A 310 26.72 0.39 8.84
CA ARG A 310 27.82 1.18 8.27
C ARG A 310 27.72 2.66 8.60
N PHE A 311 26.53 3.12 8.98
CA PHE A 311 26.21 4.52 9.26
C PHE A 311 26.40 5.47 8.08
N GLU A 312 26.46 4.94 6.85
CA GLU A 312 26.54 5.73 5.62
C GLU A 312 25.15 6.23 5.21
N VAL A 313 24.63 7.18 5.98
CA VAL A 313 23.25 7.67 5.87
C VAL A 313 23.00 8.35 4.52
N GLY A 314 24.00 9.03 3.95
CA GLY A 314 23.89 9.64 2.62
C GLY A 314 23.61 8.61 1.53
N TYR A 315 24.39 7.54 1.48
CA TYR A 315 24.20 6.45 0.52
C TYR A 315 22.92 5.65 0.78
N ALA A 316 22.62 5.31 2.03
CA ALA A 316 21.36 4.68 2.41
C ALA A 316 20.15 5.51 1.97
N SER A 317 20.25 6.85 2.05
CA SER A 317 19.22 7.77 1.56
C SER A 317 19.05 7.69 0.04
N ALA A 318 20.12 7.51 -0.74
CA ALA A 318 20.02 7.29 -2.19
C ALA A 318 19.30 5.98 -2.52
N ILE A 319 19.60 4.89 -1.79
CA ILE A 319 18.88 3.60 -1.91
C ILE A 319 17.38 3.79 -1.61
N ALA A 320 17.04 4.51 -0.52
CA ALA A 320 15.67 4.78 -0.13
C ALA A 320 14.89 5.58 -1.18
N VAL A 321 15.53 6.59 -1.81
CA VAL A 321 14.93 7.38 -2.89
C VAL A 321 14.65 6.50 -4.10
N VAL A 322 15.61 5.67 -4.52
CA VAL A 322 15.42 4.75 -5.66
C VAL A 322 14.29 3.77 -5.38
N LEU A 323 14.26 3.15 -4.19
CA LEU A 323 13.17 2.26 -3.79
C LEU A 323 11.81 2.99 -3.81
N SER A 324 11.74 4.20 -3.30
CA SER A 324 10.51 5.03 -3.30
C SER A 324 10.04 5.34 -4.72
N VAL A 325 10.95 5.72 -5.62
CA VAL A 325 10.63 5.99 -7.03
C VAL A 325 10.12 4.72 -7.72
N MET A 326 10.73 3.57 -7.45
CA MET A 326 10.27 2.27 -7.98
C MET A 326 8.84 1.95 -7.51
N VAL A 327 8.58 2.01 -6.21
CA VAL A 327 7.26 1.74 -5.63
C VAL A 327 6.20 2.68 -6.19
N LEU A 328 6.49 3.98 -6.27
CA LEU A 328 5.58 4.98 -6.83
C LEU A 328 5.36 4.78 -8.33
N GLY A 329 6.39 4.45 -9.09
CA GLY A 329 6.32 4.21 -10.53
C GLY A 329 5.45 2.99 -10.85
N ILE A 330 5.73 1.86 -10.21
CA ILE A 330 4.99 0.61 -10.39
C ILE A 330 3.56 0.75 -9.85
N GLY A 331 3.40 1.43 -8.71
CA GLY A 331 2.08 1.71 -8.14
C GLY A 331 1.20 2.54 -9.08
N ARG A 332 1.75 3.59 -9.71
CA ARG A 332 1.02 4.39 -10.72
C ARG A 332 0.66 3.58 -11.96
N LEU A 333 1.58 2.75 -12.44
CA LEU A 333 1.34 1.89 -13.58
C LEU A 333 0.20 0.90 -13.30
N ALA A 334 0.26 0.20 -12.18
CA ALA A 334 -0.77 -0.74 -11.77
C ALA A 334 -2.13 -0.06 -11.55
N PHE A 335 -2.14 1.11 -10.92
CA PHE A 335 -3.36 1.91 -10.73
C PHE A 335 -4.00 2.28 -12.09
N LYS A 336 -3.19 2.75 -13.04
CA LYS A 336 -3.67 3.09 -14.39
C LYS A 336 -4.26 1.88 -15.11
N LEU A 337 -3.57 0.73 -15.06
CA LEU A 337 -4.03 -0.51 -15.69
C LEU A 337 -5.34 -1.04 -15.10
N LEU A 338 -5.55 -0.87 -13.80
CA LEU A 338 -6.79 -1.27 -13.12
C LEU A 338 -7.93 -0.29 -13.41
N GLN A 339 -7.65 1.00 -13.47
CA GLN A 339 -8.66 2.03 -13.71
C GLN A 339 -9.19 2.04 -15.14
N GLU A 340 -8.36 1.71 -16.14
CA GLU A 340 -8.79 1.64 -17.56
C GLU A 340 -9.72 0.44 -17.85
N LYS A 341 -9.79 -0.53 -16.95
CA LYS A 341 -10.60 -1.76 -17.13
C LYS A 341 -11.89 -1.78 -16.30
N GLY A 342 -12.10 -0.82 -15.42
CA GLY A 342 -13.31 -0.67 -14.59
C GLY A 342 -14.13 0.53 -14.98
#